data_d35ae2db93363148f75213791e9ed68d
#
_entry.id   d35ae2db93363148f75213791e9ed68d
#
_cell.length_a   1.000
_cell.length_b   1.000
_cell.length_c   1.000
_cell.angle_alpha   90.00
_cell.angle_beta   90.00
_cell.angle_gamma   90.00
#
_symmetry.space_group_name_H-M   'P 1'
#
loop_
_entity.id
_entity.type
_entity.pdbx_description
1 polymer ?
#
loop_
_entity_poly.entity_id
_entity_poly.type
_entity_poly.pdbx_seq_one_letter_code
_entity_poly.pdbx_strand_id
1 'polypeptide(L)'
;MQSQTYPAKLFVEPTTLCNFKCRMCVKQSQGNGIAEGFLEPDRFEMLADIFAHLDSIVFSGIGEPLLHLELEKMVASARARVPAESWIGLQTNGHLMNDRRAAALIEAGIDKICISMDAASSRTLRLNRSGAEMAHVESAFRAVRSAREALKAGRMQLGVEYVLMRNNLSELPRAIEQAALNGADFAIVSQMLPYDETVMDETLYTANTDASLRFFSEKQRAARARGFDLEQYLTVRWKYIRSADEQALIDFVETMISEATARQIPFHFRKLLSFDEPLARQVEAVFDQARACAARYHLDLKLPALHPRFERECEFVQNRSIFLAWDGRIYPCYMLWHQYKCYFDGREKPVAHEPFGRVPDQNILDIWEAPTYKDFRQEVTNYDFPYCSNCSMGPCDLITNEGFEFDCFAMAVPCGDCPWCMGLMQCLQ
;
A
#
# COMPACT_ATOMS: atom_id res chain seq x y z
N MET A 1 15.46 -12.29 -31.30
CA MET A 1 15.65 -12.85 -29.95
C MET A 1 15.22 -11.75 -28.98
N GLN A 2 14.06 -11.88 -28.34
CA GLN A 2 13.73 -11.01 -27.23
C GLN A 2 14.76 -11.30 -26.12
N SER A 3 15.45 -10.28 -25.63
CA SER A 3 16.38 -10.44 -24.52
C SER A 3 15.62 -10.99 -23.32
N GLN A 4 16.07 -12.07 -22.73
CA GLN A 4 15.51 -12.61 -21.51
C GLN A 4 15.50 -11.50 -20.46
N THR A 5 14.30 -11.14 -19.95
CA THR A 5 14.17 -10.12 -18.93
C THR A 5 14.22 -10.81 -17.57
N TYR A 6 15.02 -10.26 -16.65
CA TYR A 6 15.10 -10.76 -15.27
C TYR A 6 14.24 -9.91 -14.33
N PRO A 7 13.77 -10.46 -13.20
CA PRO A 7 13.30 -9.64 -12.10
C PRO A 7 14.37 -8.62 -11.68
N ALA A 8 13.95 -7.43 -11.26
CA ALA A 8 14.87 -6.41 -10.75
C ALA A 8 14.67 -6.13 -9.26
N LYS A 9 13.50 -6.43 -8.73
CA LYS A 9 13.23 -6.30 -7.29
C LYS A 9 12.67 -7.60 -6.73
N LEU A 10 13.19 -8.02 -5.58
CA LEU A 10 12.72 -9.20 -4.86
C LEU A 10 12.17 -8.77 -3.50
N PHE A 11 10.91 -9.09 -3.25
CA PHE A 11 10.32 -9.00 -1.91
C PHE A 11 10.29 -10.40 -1.29
N VAL A 12 10.72 -10.51 -0.06
CA VAL A 12 10.82 -11.77 0.67
C VAL A 12 10.01 -11.69 1.94
N GLU A 13 9.09 -12.63 2.15
CA GLU A 13 8.38 -12.81 3.40
C GLU A 13 9.08 -13.89 4.24
N PRO A 14 9.92 -13.50 5.23
CA PRO A 14 10.62 -14.49 6.06
C PRO A 14 9.67 -15.33 6.92
N THR A 15 8.55 -14.73 7.33
CA THR A 15 7.57 -15.40 8.16
C THR A 15 6.23 -14.66 8.16
N THR A 16 5.16 -15.38 8.40
CA THR A 16 3.83 -14.81 8.71
C THR A 16 3.57 -14.69 10.22
N LEU A 17 4.47 -15.19 11.08
CA LEU A 17 4.33 -14.99 12.51
C LEU A 17 4.69 -13.55 12.90
N CYS A 18 3.96 -13.01 13.87
CA CYS A 18 4.24 -11.67 14.40
C CYS A 18 4.03 -11.65 15.91
N ASN A 19 4.89 -10.93 16.62
CA ASN A 19 4.80 -10.71 18.07
C ASN A 19 3.83 -9.57 18.45
N PHE A 20 3.25 -8.86 17.43
CA PHE A 20 2.23 -7.82 17.64
C PHE A 20 0.86 -8.23 17.08
N LYS A 21 -0.19 -7.53 17.56
CA LYS A 21 -1.57 -7.65 17.09
C LYS A 21 -2.10 -6.28 16.68
N CYS A 22 -1.54 -5.74 15.59
CA CYS A 22 -1.91 -4.40 15.09
C CYS A 22 -3.35 -4.41 14.54
N ARG A 23 -4.21 -3.49 15.00
CA ARG A 23 -5.65 -3.45 14.63
C ARG A 23 -5.89 -3.28 13.12
N MET A 24 -4.95 -2.66 12.40
CA MET A 24 -5.03 -2.45 10.96
C MET A 24 -4.38 -3.58 10.14
N CYS A 25 -3.86 -4.62 10.77
CA CYS A 25 -3.14 -5.69 10.07
C CYS A 25 -4.12 -6.75 9.54
N VAL A 26 -3.90 -7.21 8.32
CA VAL A 26 -4.67 -8.29 7.69
C VAL A 26 -4.74 -9.56 8.56
N LYS A 27 -3.71 -9.86 9.36
CA LYS A 27 -3.72 -11.00 10.30
C LYS A 27 -4.77 -10.91 11.39
N GLN A 28 -5.27 -9.72 11.70
CA GLN A 28 -6.28 -9.51 12.74
C GLN A 28 -7.70 -9.47 12.16
N SER A 29 -7.84 -9.43 10.83
CA SER A 29 -9.15 -9.48 10.18
C SER A 29 -9.80 -10.85 10.35
N GLN A 30 -11.12 -10.86 10.49
CA GLN A 30 -11.88 -12.10 10.65
C GLN A 30 -11.84 -12.93 9.36
N GLY A 31 -11.59 -14.22 9.49
CA GLY A 31 -11.66 -15.17 8.38
C GLY A 31 -10.56 -15.01 7.33
N ASN A 32 -9.43 -14.38 7.65
CA ASN A 32 -8.33 -14.17 6.69
C ASN A 32 -7.68 -15.47 6.18
N GLY A 33 -7.79 -16.59 6.90
CA GLY A 33 -7.27 -17.90 6.46
C GLY A 33 -5.75 -17.98 6.25
N ILE A 34 -4.99 -16.97 6.67
CA ILE A 34 -3.54 -16.89 6.44
C ILE A 34 -2.82 -17.85 7.38
N ALA A 35 -2.19 -18.87 6.81
CA ALA A 35 -1.41 -19.85 7.57
C ALA A 35 -0.13 -19.24 8.14
N GLU A 36 0.30 -19.74 9.32
CA GLU A 36 1.53 -19.29 9.96
C GLU A 36 2.69 -20.22 9.62
N GLY A 37 3.86 -19.63 9.33
CA GLY A 37 5.06 -20.37 9.03
C GLY A 37 6.30 -19.49 8.86
N PHE A 38 7.42 -20.16 8.63
CA PHE A 38 8.71 -19.56 8.34
C PHE A 38 9.19 -19.98 6.96
N LEU A 39 9.87 -19.09 6.27
CA LEU A 39 10.56 -19.38 5.02
C LEU A 39 11.76 -20.28 5.32
N GLU A 40 11.78 -21.47 4.73
CA GLU A 40 12.95 -22.32 4.79
C GLU A 40 14.12 -21.65 4.02
N PRO A 41 15.31 -21.50 4.62
CA PRO A 41 16.43 -20.84 3.97
C PRO A 41 16.80 -21.45 2.63
N ASP A 42 16.68 -22.75 2.47
CA ASP A 42 16.94 -23.45 1.20
C ASP A 42 16.02 -22.99 0.07
N ARG A 43 14.76 -22.61 0.38
CA ARG A 43 13.85 -22.04 -0.62
C ARG A 43 14.28 -20.65 -1.07
N PHE A 44 14.84 -19.85 -0.16
CA PHE A 44 15.43 -18.56 -0.52
C PHE A 44 16.64 -18.73 -1.43
N GLU A 45 17.50 -19.72 -1.14
CA GLU A 45 18.67 -20.03 -1.95
C GLU A 45 18.32 -20.48 -3.39
N MET A 46 17.15 -21.06 -3.61
CA MET A 46 16.66 -21.41 -4.95
C MET A 46 16.40 -20.21 -5.87
N LEU A 47 16.39 -19.00 -5.31
CA LEU A 47 16.29 -17.77 -6.09
C LEU A 47 17.66 -17.23 -6.51
N ALA A 48 18.77 -17.91 -6.21
CA ALA A 48 20.13 -17.44 -6.48
C ALA A 48 20.39 -17.09 -7.95
N ASP A 49 19.70 -17.75 -8.89
CA ASP A 49 19.83 -17.51 -10.34
C ASP A 49 19.42 -16.08 -10.74
N ILE A 50 18.58 -15.40 -9.95
CA ILE A 50 18.16 -14.03 -10.23
C ILE A 50 18.98 -12.99 -9.46
N PHE A 51 19.72 -13.35 -8.41
CA PHE A 51 20.38 -12.38 -7.52
C PHE A 51 21.32 -11.42 -8.26
N ALA A 52 22.08 -11.90 -9.24
CA ALA A 52 22.98 -11.07 -10.05
C ALA A 52 22.27 -10.00 -10.91
N HIS A 53 20.95 -10.03 -10.99
CA HIS A 53 20.13 -9.13 -11.80
C HIS A 53 19.23 -8.22 -10.97
N LEU A 54 19.27 -8.35 -9.63
CA LEU A 54 18.42 -7.57 -8.73
C LEU A 54 19.02 -6.21 -8.41
N ASP A 55 18.21 -5.18 -8.51
CA ASP A 55 18.50 -3.82 -8.02
C ASP A 55 18.24 -3.72 -6.51
N SER A 56 17.31 -4.54 -5.99
CA SER A 56 17.00 -4.54 -4.56
C SER A 56 16.36 -5.84 -4.07
N ILE A 57 16.58 -6.11 -2.77
CA ILE A 57 15.86 -7.15 -2.01
C ILE A 57 15.26 -6.51 -0.78
N VAL A 58 13.98 -6.79 -0.48
CA VAL A 58 13.29 -6.26 0.70
C VAL A 58 12.75 -7.43 1.53
N PHE A 59 13.25 -7.58 2.73
CA PHE A 59 12.71 -8.51 3.73
C PHE A 59 11.58 -7.82 4.49
N SER A 60 10.35 -8.21 4.20
CA SER A 60 9.15 -7.70 4.85
C SER A 60 8.04 -8.72 4.77
N GLY A 61 6.84 -8.40 5.22
CA GLY A 61 5.72 -9.32 5.13
C GLY A 61 4.63 -8.96 6.13
N ILE A 62 3.64 -9.83 6.23
CA ILE A 62 2.59 -9.66 7.24
C ILE A 62 3.05 -10.09 8.64
N GLY A 63 4.14 -10.84 8.74
CA GLY A 63 4.80 -11.20 9.99
C GLY A 63 5.87 -10.20 10.42
N GLU A 64 6.64 -10.58 11.44
CA GLU A 64 7.81 -9.81 11.90
C GLU A 64 9.09 -10.53 11.45
N PRO A 65 9.85 -9.98 10.51
CA PRO A 65 11.05 -10.63 9.97
C PRO A 65 12.10 -10.99 11.03
N LEU A 66 12.22 -10.20 12.11
CA LEU A 66 13.17 -10.46 13.20
C LEU A 66 12.82 -11.70 14.03
N LEU A 67 11.66 -12.32 13.85
CA LEU A 67 11.36 -13.64 14.41
C LEU A 67 12.09 -14.76 13.67
N HIS A 68 12.54 -14.52 12.45
CA HIS A 68 13.27 -15.53 11.68
C HIS A 68 14.70 -15.65 12.16
N LEU A 69 15.08 -16.88 12.60
CA LEU A 69 16.37 -17.12 13.24
C LEU A 69 17.57 -17.04 12.29
N GLU A 70 17.34 -17.23 11.00
CA GLU A 70 18.39 -17.23 9.97
C GLU A 70 18.33 -16.00 9.03
N LEU A 71 17.64 -14.93 9.45
CA LEU A 71 17.47 -13.72 8.65
C LEU A 71 18.81 -13.13 8.22
N GLU A 72 19.77 -13.02 9.15
CA GLU A 72 21.08 -12.48 8.88
C GLU A 72 21.88 -13.32 7.88
N LYS A 73 21.71 -14.65 7.92
CA LYS A 73 22.34 -15.54 6.95
C LYS A 73 21.75 -15.35 5.56
N MET A 74 20.44 -15.20 5.45
CA MET A 74 19.79 -14.91 4.16
C MET A 74 20.26 -13.56 3.60
N VAL A 75 20.37 -12.53 4.45
CA VAL A 75 20.92 -11.22 4.05
C VAL A 75 22.35 -11.35 3.55
N ALA A 76 23.22 -12.05 4.29
CA ALA A 76 24.62 -12.26 3.91
C ALA A 76 24.75 -13.06 2.59
N SER A 77 23.94 -14.09 2.43
CA SER A 77 23.89 -14.90 1.21
C SER A 77 23.48 -14.07 -0.01
N ALA A 78 22.45 -13.23 0.14
CA ALA A 78 22.02 -12.31 -0.90
C ALA A 78 23.12 -11.29 -1.22
N ARG A 79 23.71 -10.64 -0.19
CA ARG A 79 24.76 -9.62 -0.37
C ARG A 79 25.97 -10.13 -1.14
N ALA A 80 26.34 -11.38 -0.94
CA ALA A 80 27.47 -12.01 -1.63
C ALA A 80 27.26 -12.18 -3.15
N ARG A 81 26.01 -12.06 -3.64
CA ARG A 81 25.62 -12.40 -5.02
C ARG A 81 24.96 -11.27 -5.80
N VAL A 82 24.33 -10.30 -5.10
CA VAL A 82 23.74 -9.15 -5.79
C VAL A 82 24.81 -8.15 -6.22
N PRO A 83 24.58 -7.34 -7.26
CA PRO A 83 25.49 -6.26 -7.65
C PRO A 83 25.84 -5.32 -6.48
N ALA A 84 27.01 -4.71 -6.51
CA ALA A 84 27.49 -3.85 -5.43
C ALA A 84 26.63 -2.58 -5.24
N GLU A 85 25.99 -2.11 -6.30
CA GLU A 85 25.06 -0.97 -6.30
C GLU A 85 23.68 -1.32 -5.79
N SER A 86 23.31 -2.59 -5.75
CA SER A 86 22.03 -3.06 -5.25
C SER A 86 21.92 -2.86 -3.74
N TRP A 87 20.71 -2.60 -3.26
CA TRP A 87 20.47 -2.45 -1.83
C TRP A 87 19.58 -3.57 -1.26
N ILE A 88 19.82 -3.91 -0.01
CA ILE A 88 19.04 -4.87 0.75
C ILE A 88 18.35 -4.14 1.90
N GLY A 89 17.03 -4.27 2.01
CA GLY A 89 16.20 -3.60 3.00
C GLY A 89 15.47 -4.56 3.92
N LEU A 90 15.17 -4.07 5.12
CA LEU A 90 14.36 -4.74 6.13
C LEU A 90 13.28 -3.80 6.62
N GLN A 91 12.03 -4.28 6.70
CA GLN A 91 10.95 -3.60 7.39
C GLN A 91 10.58 -4.39 8.64
N THR A 92 10.52 -3.73 9.79
CA THR A 92 10.35 -4.37 11.10
C THR A 92 9.51 -3.50 12.05
N ASN A 93 8.82 -4.15 13.01
CA ASN A 93 8.19 -3.45 14.12
C ASN A 93 9.19 -2.95 15.18
N GLY A 94 10.47 -3.32 15.07
CA GLY A 94 11.56 -2.87 15.91
C GLY A 94 11.65 -3.52 17.30
N HIS A 95 10.64 -4.26 17.77
CA HIS A 95 10.59 -4.77 19.14
C HIS A 95 11.75 -5.72 19.48
N LEU A 96 12.22 -6.50 18.51
CA LEU A 96 13.32 -7.45 18.67
C LEU A 96 14.69 -6.86 18.24
N MET A 97 14.72 -5.60 17.83
CA MET A 97 15.94 -4.91 17.44
C MET A 97 16.72 -4.47 18.66
N ASN A 98 17.88 -5.07 18.88
CA ASN A 98 18.84 -4.71 19.92
C ASN A 98 20.24 -4.53 19.30
N ASP A 99 21.22 -4.07 20.10
CA ASP A 99 22.57 -3.75 19.62
C ASP A 99 23.23 -4.92 18.87
N ARG A 100 23.09 -6.14 19.41
CA ARG A 100 23.64 -7.35 18.79
C ARG A 100 22.99 -7.63 17.43
N ARG A 101 21.66 -7.52 17.36
CA ARG A 101 20.90 -7.81 16.15
C ARG A 101 21.14 -6.76 15.07
N ALA A 102 21.20 -5.47 15.48
CA ALA A 102 21.52 -4.37 14.57
C ALA A 102 22.94 -4.53 13.98
N ALA A 103 23.93 -4.84 14.81
CA ALA A 103 25.29 -5.08 14.33
C ALA A 103 25.35 -6.27 13.36
N ALA A 104 24.75 -7.39 13.70
CA ALA A 104 24.74 -8.59 12.86
C ALA A 104 24.07 -8.36 11.49
N LEU A 105 22.97 -7.62 11.42
CA LEU A 105 22.31 -7.25 10.17
C LEU A 105 23.18 -6.32 9.30
N ILE A 106 23.86 -5.33 9.92
CA ILE A 106 24.75 -4.43 9.20
C ILE A 106 25.99 -5.18 8.69
N GLU A 107 26.58 -6.05 9.50
CA GLU A 107 27.70 -6.91 9.10
C GLU A 107 27.30 -7.89 7.98
N ALA A 108 26.06 -8.38 7.99
CA ALA A 108 25.50 -9.20 6.93
C ALA A 108 25.29 -8.43 5.60
N GLY A 109 25.31 -7.10 5.63
CA GLY A 109 25.22 -6.26 4.46
C GLY A 109 23.84 -5.67 4.19
N ILE A 110 23.03 -5.43 5.23
CA ILE A 110 21.79 -4.66 5.12
C ILE A 110 22.11 -3.18 4.80
N ASP A 111 21.36 -2.58 3.86
CA ASP A 111 21.55 -1.18 3.46
C ASP A 111 20.44 -0.28 3.99
N LYS A 112 19.23 -0.81 4.23
CA LYS A 112 18.11 -0.04 4.74
C LYS A 112 17.38 -0.79 5.83
N ILE A 113 17.12 -0.12 6.95
CA ILE A 113 16.22 -0.63 8.00
C ILE A 113 15.09 0.38 8.17
N CYS A 114 13.85 -0.08 7.97
CA CYS A 114 12.64 0.70 8.12
C CYS A 114 11.87 0.22 9.35
N ILE A 115 11.73 1.09 10.37
CA ILE A 115 11.05 0.77 11.62
C ILE A 115 9.62 1.29 11.55
N SER A 116 8.65 0.44 11.85
CA SER A 116 7.24 0.82 11.85
C SER A 116 6.88 1.66 13.09
N MET A 117 6.38 2.89 12.88
CA MET A 117 6.04 3.84 13.95
C MET A 117 4.79 4.66 13.57
N ASP A 118 3.59 4.22 13.98
CA ASP A 118 2.31 4.86 13.58
C ASP A 118 1.80 5.92 14.57
N ALA A 119 2.66 6.47 15.40
CA ALA A 119 2.27 7.51 16.34
C ALA A 119 3.50 8.26 16.91
N ALA A 120 3.26 9.46 17.43
CA ALA A 120 4.22 10.21 18.23
C ALA A 120 3.97 10.05 19.75
N SER A 121 2.86 9.44 20.15
CA SER A 121 2.48 9.22 21.54
C SER A 121 2.35 7.72 21.84
N SER A 122 2.75 7.32 23.06
CA SER A 122 2.60 5.92 23.53
C SER A 122 1.15 5.46 23.56
N ARG A 123 0.19 6.38 23.78
CA ARG A 123 -1.23 6.05 23.79
C ARG A 123 -1.71 5.60 22.42
N THR A 124 -1.47 6.42 21.40
CA THR A 124 -1.91 6.16 20.02
C THR A 124 -1.14 4.97 19.44
N LEU A 125 0.17 4.84 19.74
CA LEU A 125 0.96 3.69 19.32
C LEU A 125 0.36 2.38 19.83
N ARG A 126 0.07 2.26 21.13
CA ARG A 126 -0.55 1.05 21.72
C ARG A 126 -1.95 0.77 21.20
N LEU A 127 -2.72 1.82 20.91
CA LEU A 127 -4.06 1.66 20.31
C LEU A 127 -3.98 1.01 18.93
N ASN A 128 -3.03 1.44 18.10
CA ASN A 128 -2.89 0.97 16.72
C ASN A 128 -2.08 -0.33 16.63
N ARG A 129 -1.03 -0.46 17.45
CA ARG A 129 -0.12 -1.63 17.48
C ARG A 129 -0.13 -2.27 18.86
N SER A 130 -1.07 -3.18 19.10
CA SER A 130 -1.14 -3.92 20.37
C SER A 130 0.16 -4.71 20.59
N GLY A 131 0.84 -4.44 21.70
CA GLY A 131 2.15 -4.97 22.04
C GLY A 131 3.31 -3.98 21.80
N ALA A 132 3.06 -2.85 21.13
CA ALA A 132 4.07 -1.84 20.90
C ALA A 132 4.19 -0.88 22.08
N GLU A 133 5.43 -0.48 22.36
CA GLU A 133 5.78 0.57 23.33
C GLU A 133 6.75 1.56 22.67
N MET A 134 6.57 2.85 22.92
CA MET A 134 7.45 3.89 22.35
C MET A 134 8.92 3.67 22.75
N ALA A 135 9.15 3.21 23.98
CA ALA A 135 10.50 2.87 24.45
C ALA A 135 11.20 1.78 23.62
N HIS A 136 10.43 0.81 23.06
CA HIS A 136 10.99 -0.20 22.16
C HIS A 136 11.37 0.41 20.81
N VAL A 137 10.55 1.30 20.28
CA VAL A 137 10.83 2.03 19.03
C VAL A 137 12.10 2.87 19.21
N GLU A 138 12.19 3.67 20.28
CA GLU A 138 13.36 4.48 20.59
C GLU A 138 14.62 3.63 20.82
N SER A 139 14.48 2.46 21.46
CA SER A 139 15.58 1.52 21.66
C SER A 139 16.07 0.94 20.35
N ALA A 140 15.14 0.59 19.41
CA ALA A 140 15.49 0.10 18.10
C ALA A 140 16.26 1.14 17.27
N PHE A 141 15.79 2.40 17.25
CA PHE A 141 16.52 3.49 16.60
C PHE A 141 17.93 3.66 17.16
N ARG A 142 18.06 3.65 18.49
CA ARG A 142 19.36 3.77 19.17
C ARG A 142 20.29 2.61 18.80
N ALA A 143 19.81 1.38 18.84
CA ALA A 143 20.58 0.19 18.52
C ALA A 143 21.13 0.24 17.08
N VAL A 144 20.26 0.57 16.12
CA VAL A 144 20.68 0.67 14.69
C VAL A 144 21.68 1.81 14.50
N ARG A 145 21.43 3.00 15.09
CA ARG A 145 22.33 4.13 14.98
C ARG A 145 23.71 3.83 15.59
N SER A 146 23.74 3.26 16.80
CA SER A 146 25.00 2.90 17.48
C SER A 146 25.79 1.86 16.69
N ALA A 147 25.13 0.85 16.13
CA ALA A 147 25.77 -0.15 15.28
C ALA A 147 26.28 0.46 13.97
N ARG A 148 25.51 1.35 13.31
CA ARG A 148 25.90 2.08 12.10
C ARG A 148 27.17 2.91 12.33
N GLU A 149 27.24 3.62 13.47
CA GLU A 149 28.40 4.42 13.85
C GLU A 149 29.63 3.53 14.17
N ALA A 150 29.45 2.50 14.99
CA ALA A 150 30.54 1.59 15.40
C ALA A 150 31.17 0.84 14.21
N LEU A 151 30.36 0.41 13.26
CA LEU A 151 30.78 -0.33 12.06
C LEU A 151 31.14 0.59 10.88
N LYS A 152 31.05 1.92 11.06
CA LYS A 152 31.30 2.92 10.02
C LYS A 152 30.49 2.67 8.73
N ALA A 153 29.27 2.18 8.88
CA ALA A 153 28.38 1.82 7.79
C ALA A 153 27.64 3.05 7.22
N GLY A 154 28.37 4.04 6.68
CA GLY A 154 27.83 5.33 6.25
C GLY A 154 26.82 5.27 5.09
N ARG A 155 26.77 4.17 4.33
CA ARG A 155 25.78 3.95 3.27
C ARG A 155 24.45 3.40 3.80
N MET A 156 24.43 2.82 4.99
CA MET A 156 23.25 2.25 5.61
C MET A 156 22.26 3.36 5.99
N GLN A 157 21.02 3.22 5.60
CA GLN A 157 19.92 4.15 5.86
C GLN A 157 18.97 3.59 6.93
N LEU A 158 18.59 4.43 7.86
CA LEU A 158 17.57 4.15 8.86
C LEU A 158 16.32 4.96 8.55
N GLY A 159 15.17 4.33 8.54
CA GLY A 159 13.93 5.00 8.22
C GLY A 159 12.76 4.57 9.08
N VAL A 160 11.63 5.21 8.83
CA VAL A 160 10.36 4.92 9.49
C VAL A 160 9.26 4.71 8.46
N GLU A 161 8.36 3.75 8.73
CA GLU A 161 7.08 3.64 8.05
C GLU A 161 5.95 4.04 9.00
N TYR A 162 5.01 4.81 8.47
CA TYR A 162 3.85 5.32 9.18
C TYR A 162 2.58 4.97 8.41
N VAL A 163 1.73 4.13 8.99
CA VAL A 163 0.40 3.84 8.46
C VAL A 163 -0.57 4.90 8.96
N LEU A 164 -1.05 5.72 8.04
CA LEU A 164 -1.87 6.89 8.33
C LEU A 164 -3.33 6.49 8.52
N MET A 165 -3.90 6.88 9.65
CA MET A 165 -5.28 6.67 10.05
C MET A 165 -5.88 7.96 10.62
N ARG A 166 -7.20 8.03 10.74
CA ARG A 166 -7.89 9.21 11.29
C ARG A 166 -7.42 9.53 12.73
N ASN A 167 -7.22 8.50 13.55
CA ASN A 167 -6.85 8.67 14.96
C ASN A 167 -5.40 9.13 15.17
N ASN A 168 -4.52 8.96 14.19
CA ASN A 168 -3.11 9.35 14.29
C ASN A 168 -2.71 10.50 13.34
N LEU A 169 -3.64 10.99 12.52
CA LEU A 169 -3.38 12.04 11.52
C LEU A 169 -2.66 13.25 12.14
N SER A 170 -3.17 13.78 13.24
CA SER A 170 -2.61 14.98 13.90
C SER A 170 -1.22 14.77 14.50
N GLU A 171 -0.83 13.51 14.72
CA GLU A 171 0.49 13.17 15.27
C GLU A 171 1.58 13.05 14.19
N LEU A 172 1.24 12.98 12.92
CA LEU A 172 2.18 12.75 11.82
C LEU A 172 3.37 13.73 11.81
N PRO A 173 3.19 15.07 11.87
CA PRO A 173 4.33 15.98 11.84
C PRO A 173 5.29 15.77 13.01
N ARG A 174 4.74 15.49 14.20
CA ARG A 174 5.54 15.19 15.40
C ARG A 174 6.25 13.84 15.31
N ALA A 175 5.61 12.83 14.70
CA ALA A 175 6.23 11.54 14.47
C ALA A 175 7.43 11.66 13.51
N ILE A 176 7.30 12.46 12.45
CA ILE A 176 8.40 12.77 11.52
C ILE A 176 9.55 13.48 12.25
N GLU A 177 9.24 14.47 13.11
CA GLU A 177 10.26 15.15 13.94
C GLU A 177 10.98 14.17 14.86
N GLN A 178 10.24 13.31 15.57
CA GLN A 178 10.82 12.30 16.46
C GLN A 178 11.69 11.30 15.69
N ALA A 179 11.27 10.84 14.53
CA ALA A 179 12.07 9.97 13.68
C ALA A 179 13.39 10.63 13.29
N ALA A 180 13.33 11.88 12.81
CA ALA A 180 14.52 12.64 12.43
C ALA A 180 15.49 12.87 13.60
N LEU A 181 14.98 13.25 14.79
CA LEU A 181 15.77 13.41 16.01
C LEU A 181 16.41 12.10 16.50
N ASN A 182 15.78 10.96 16.20
CA ASN A 182 16.33 9.64 16.45
C ASN A 182 17.29 9.14 15.35
N GLY A 183 17.58 9.97 14.33
CA GLY A 183 18.57 9.70 13.30
C GLY A 183 18.02 8.93 12.09
N ALA A 184 16.73 9.05 11.84
CA ALA A 184 16.15 8.55 10.58
C ALA A 184 16.63 9.40 9.40
N ASP A 185 16.93 8.72 8.29
CA ASP A 185 17.33 9.32 7.02
C ASP A 185 16.11 9.48 6.10
N PHE A 186 15.08 8.62 6.25
CA PHE A 186 13.86 8.66 5.43
C PHE A 186 12.60 8.30 6.24
N ALA A 187 11.44 8.72 5.72
CA ALA A 187 10.14 8.32 6.21
C ALA A 187 9.19 7.99 5.06
N ILE A 188 8.45 6.91 5.20
CA ILE A 188 7.43 6.46 4.26
C ILE A 188 6.09 6.53 4.96
N VAL A 189 5.17 7.32 4.43
CA VAL A 189 3.78 7.38 4.92
C VAL A 189 2.89 6.67 3.92
N SER A 190 2.07 5.75 4.40
CA SER A 190 1.11 5.00 3.58
C SER A 190 -0.28 5.20 4.13
N GLN A 191 -1.29 5.34 3.28
CA GLN A 191 -2.68 5.25 3.71
C GLN A 191 -2.97 3.85 4.25
N MET A 192 -3.89 3.74 5.20
CA MET A 192 -4.33 2.44 5.71
C MET A 192 -5.28 1.77 4.72
N LEU A 193 -5.04 0.49 4.40
CA LEU A 193 -6.03 -0.37 3.77
C LEU A 193 -6.83 -1.08 4.86
N PRO A 194 -8.15 -0.85 5.00
CA PRO A 194 -8.95 -1.57 5.98
C PRO A 194 -9.12 -3.04 5.58
N TYR A 195 -8.74 -3.94 6.47
CA TYR A 195 -8.96 -5.38 6.33
C TYR A 195 -10.13 -5.90 7.18
N ASP A 196 -10.75 -5.00 7.95
CA ASP A 196 -11.89 -5.29 8.80
C ASP A 196 -12.83 -4.09 8.86
N GLU A 197 -14.15 -4.32 8.96
CA GLU A 197 -15.17 -3.26 9.02
C GLU A 197 -14.94 -2.30 10.19
N THR A 198 -14.43 -2.81 11.32
CA THR A 198 -14.22 -2.03 12.55
C THR A 198 -13.18 -0.93 12.42
N VAL A 199 -12.39 -0.94 11.33
CA VAL A 199 -11.38 0.08 11.05
C VAL A 199 -11.68 0.92 9.81
N MET A 200 -12.83 0.71 9.15
CA MET A 200 -13.19 1.47 7.94
C MET A 200 -13.26 2.98 8.19
N ASP A 201 -13.79 3.39 9.34
CA ASP A 201 -13.91 4.80 9.73
C ASP A 201 -12.57 5.50 9.99
N GLU A 202 -11.48 4.74 10.07
CA GLU A 202 -10.13 5.28 10.21
C GLU A 202 -9.50 5.68 8.86
N THR A 203 -10.15 5.41 7.74
CA THR A 203 -9.65 5.80 6.40
C THR A 203 -9.73 7.32 6.21
N LEU A 204 -8.75 7.86 5.45
CA LEU A 204 -8.62 9.29 5.17
C LEU A 204 -8.75 9.63 3.68
N TYR A 205 -8.88 8.62 2.85
CA TYR A 205 -9.03 8.74 1.40
C TYR A 205 -10.43 8.34 0.95
N THR A 206 -10.79 8.79 -0.24
CA THR A 206 -12.00 8.38 -0.96
C THR A 206 -11.64 7.91 -2.36
N ALA A 207 -12.61 7.37 -3.09
CA ALA A 207 -12.40 7.00 -4.49
C ALA A 207 -12.43 8.22 -5.46
N ASN A 208 -12.73 9.41 -4.98
CA ASN A 208 -12.85 10.61 -5.81
C ASN A 208 -11.47 11.12 -6.24
N THR A 209 -11.26 11.31 -7.54
CA THR A 209 -10.05 11.90 -8.09
C THR A 209 -10.08 13.44 -8.01
N ASP A 210 -8.90 14.07 -8.09
CA ASP A 210 -8.81 15.54 -8.17
C ASP A 210 -9.65 16.14 -9.31
N ALA A 211 -9.69 15.47 -10.46
CA ALA A 211 -10.45 15.91 -11.61
C ALA A 211 -11.97 15.87 -11.31
N SER A 212 -12.45 14.79 -10.67
CA SER A 212 -13.86 14.67 -10.30
C SER A 212 -14.28 15.68 -9.22
N LEU A 213 -13.42 15.92 -8.23
CA LEU A 213 -13.68 16.90 -7.17
C LEU A 213 -13.72 18.36 -7.71
N ARG A 214 -12.75 18.74 -8.56
CA ARG A 214 -12.75 20.05 -9.20
C ARG A 214 -13.98 20.25 -10.07
N PHE A 215 -14.29 19.30 -10.93
CA PHE A 215 -15.45 19.34 -11.80
C PHE A 215 -16.75 19.45 -10.99
N PHE A 216 -16.92 18.61 -9.96
CA PHE A 216 -18.10 18.63 -9.11
C PHE A 216 -18.26 19.95 -8.35
N SER A 217 -17.18 20.48 -7.80
CA SER A 217 -17.18 21.78 -7.10
C SER A 217 -17.63 22.94 -8.03
N GLU A 218 -17.18 22.94 -9.29
CA GLU A 218 -17.65 23.91 -10.30
C GLU A 218 -19.17 23.78 -10.52
N LYS A 219 -19.65 22.56 -10.75
CA LYS A 219 -21.08 22.29 -10.99
C LYS A 219 -21.94 22.56 -9.75
N GLN A 220 -21.44 22.29 -8.56
CA GLN A 220 -22.13 22.60 -7.31
C GLN A 220 -22.33 24.13 -7.14
N ARG A 221 -21.34 24.95 -7.49
CA ARG A 221 -21.50 26.40 -7.51
C ARG A 221 -22.56 26.85 -8.52
N ALA A 222 -22.55 26.26 -9.71
CA ALA A 222 -23.55 26.56 -10.74
C ALA A 222 -24.97 26.12 -10.32
N ALA A 223 -25.12 24.98 -9.63
CA ALA A 223 -26.37 24.51 -9.09
C ALA A 223 -26.92 25.47 -8.02
N ARG A 224 -26.07 25.89 -7.06
CA ARG A 224 -26.44 26.87 -6.02
C ARG A 224 -26.90 28.19 -6.61
N ALA A 225 -26.22 28.70 -7.64
CA ALA A 225 -26.61 29.93 -8.33
C ALA A 225 -28.01 29.85 -8.99
N ARG A 226 -28.47 28.63 -9.32
CA ARG A 226 -29.81 28.36 -9.87
C ARG A 226 -30.83 27.97 -8.78
N GLY A 227 -30.44 27.96 -7.50
CA GLY A 227 -31.30 27.53 -6.40
C GLY A 227 -31.49 26.02 -6.30
N PHE A 228 -30.69 25.22 -6.98
CA PHE A 228 -30.78 23.76 -6.94
C PHE A 228 -30.05 23.20 -5.72
N ASP A 229 -30.74 22.32 -5.00
CA ASP A 229 -30.16 21.43 -4.00
C ASP A 229 -29.88 20.07 -4.64
N LEU A 230 -28.61 19.76 -4.85
CA LEU A 230 -28.18 18.54 -5.54
C LEU A 230 -28.54 17.27 -4.78
N GLU A 231 -28.70 17.31 -3.44
CA GLU A 231 -29.09 16.13 -2.66
C GLU A 231 -30.50 15.66 -3.02
N GLN A 232 -31.38 16.59 -3.36
CA GLN A 232 -32.76 16.27 -3.77
C GLN A 232 -32.81 15.36 -5.01
N TYR A 233 -31.81 15.42 -5.90
CA TYR A 233 -31.77 14.56 -7.08
C TYR A 233 -31.86 13.08 -6.71
N LEU A 234 -31.24 12.65 -5.62
CA LEU A 234 -31.26 11.24 -5.18
C LEU A 234 -32.66 10.70 -4.90
N THR A 235 -33.59 11.60 -4.55
CA THR A 235 -35.00 11.26 -4.27
C THR A 235 -35.89 11.54 -5.48
N VAL A 236 -35.72 12.72 -6.10
CA VAL A 236 -36.60 13.22 -7.16
C VAL A 236 -36.50 12.36 -8.42
N ARG A 237 -35.30 11.81 -8.71
CA ARG A 237 -35.07 10.93 -9.89
C ARG A 237 -36.03 9.74 -9.96
N TRP A 238 -36.56 9.30 -8.82
CA TRP A 238 -37.45 8.14 -8.74
C TRP A 238 -38.92 8.49 -8.76
N LYS A 239 -39.28 9.80 -8.74
CA LYS A 239 -40.69 10.22 -8.80
C LYS A 239 -41.25 10.00 -10.20
N TYR A 240 -42.45 9.47 -10.27
CA TYR A 240 -43.20 9.33 -11.53
C TYR A 240 -43.78 10.67 -12.00
N ILE A 241 -44.33 11.48 -11.06
CA ILE A 241 -44.84 12.85 -11.32
C ILE A 241 -43.87 13.83 -10.69
N ARG A 242 -43.41 14.81 -11.47
CA ARG A 242 -42.43 15.82 -11.08
C ARG A 242 -42.95 17.21 -11.37
N SER A 243 -42.59 18.17 -10.52
CA SER A 243 -42.76 19.58 -10.82
C SER A 243 -41.76 20.04 -11.89
N ALA A 244 -41.99 21.25 -12.43
CA ALA A 244 -41.05 21.84 -13.40
C ALA A 244 -39.66 22.05 -12.79
N ASP A 245 -39.56 22.45 -11.52
CA ASP A 245 -38.26 22.66 -10.82
C ASP A 245 -37.57 21.33 -10.56
N GLU A 246 -38.30 20.28 -10.17
CA GLU A 246 -37.75 18.94 -10.01
C GLU A 246 -37.19 18.39 -11.33
N GLN A 247 -37.91 18.59 -12.44
CA GLN A 247 -37.43 18.19 -13.75
C GLN A 247 -36.18 18.98 -14.15
N ALA A 248 -36.15 20.29 -13.91
CA ALA A 248 -34.97 21.12 -14.18
C ALA A 248 -33.74 20.69 -13.38
N LEU A 249 -33.93 20.26 -12.12
CA LEU A 249 -32.85 19.69 -11.31
C LEU A 249 -32.32 18.38 -11.94
N ILE A 250 -33.22 17.48 -12.38
CA ILE A 250 -32.83 16.22 -13.04
C ILE A 250 -32.02 16.53 -14.29
N ASP A 251 -32.54 17.38 -15.18
CA ASP A 251 -31.88 17.75 -16.43
C ASP A 251 -30.48 18.34 -16.18
N PHE A 252 -30.35 19.15 -15.14
CA PHE A 252 -29.06 19.71 -14.72
C PHE A 252 -28.07 18.62 -14.31
N VAL A 253 -28.47 17.67 -13.46
CA VAL A 253 -27.59 16.60 -12.99
C VAL A 253 -27.27 15.62 -14.10
N GLU A 254 -28.21 15.26 -14.94
CA GLU A 254 -27.96 14.37 -16.09
C GLU A 254 -27.04 15.01 -17.12
N THR A 255 -27.17 16.31 -17.36
CA THR A 255 -26.23 17.09 -18.17
C THR A 255 -24.81 17.05 -17.55
N MET A 256 -24.71 17.25 -16.23
CA MET A 256 -23.44 17.18 -15.53
C MET A 256 -22.79 15.79 -15.65
N ILE A 257 -23.57 14.71 -15.50
CA ILE A 257 -23.08 13.33 -15.67
C ILE A 257 -22.59 13.11 -17.10
N SER A 258 -23.37 13.56 -18.09
CA SER A 258 -23.01 13.46 -19.51
C SER A 258 -21.72 14.22 -19.85
N GLU A 259 -21.55 15.43 -19.32
CA GLU A 259 -20.33 16.21 -19.48
C GLU A 259 -19.12 15.53 -18.84
N ALA A 260 -19.26 14.95 -17.63
CA ALA A 260 -18.20 14.21 -16.97
C ALA A 260 -17.78 12.99 -17.82
N THR A 261 -18.75 12.27 -18.36
CA THR A 261 -18.51 11.12 -19.25
C THR A 261 -17.78 11.55 -20.53
N ALA A 262 -18.23 12.63 -21.18
CA ALA A 262 -17.60 13.15 -22.39
C ALA A 262 -16.15 13.62 -22.17
N ARG A 263 -15.82 14.05 -20.94
CA ARG A 263 -14.46 14.47 -20.54
C ARG A 263 -13.65 13.31 -19.95
N GLN A 264 -14.19 12.09 -19.93
CA GLN A 264 -13.56 10.90 -19.32
C GLN A 264 -13.20 11.11 -17.83
N ILE A 265 -14.00 11.91 -17.10
CA ILE A 265 -13.81 12.13 -15.67
C ILE A 265 -14.53 11.02 -14.91
N PRO A 266 -13.86 10.25 -14.05
CA PRO A 266 -14.51 9.28 -13.17
C PRO A 266 -15.54 9.99 -12.29
N PHE A 267 -16.81 9.63 -12.38
CA PHE A 267 -17.87 10.42 -11.76
C PHE A 267 -18.89 9.52 -11.07
N HIS A 268 -18.87 9.51 -9.75
CA HIS A 268 -19.88 8.86 -8.94
C HIS A 268 -20.63 9.90 -8.10
N PHE A 269 -21.79 10.33 -8.56
CA PHE A 269 -22.54 11.48 -8.01
C PHE A 269 -22.74 11.40 -6.48
N ARG A 270 -23.19 10.22 -5.95
CA ARG A 270 -23.42 10.05 -4.51
C ARG A 270 -22.13 10.19 -3.69
N LYS A 271 -21.01 9.62 -4.16
CA LYS A 271 -19.72 9.72 -3.47
C LYS A 271 -19.16 11.15 -3.47
N LEU A 272 -19.44 11.91 -4.52
CA LEU A 272 -19.07 13.32 -4.61
C LEU A 272 -19.91 14.19 -3.67
N LEU A 273 -21.22 13.89 -3.53
CA LEU A 273 -22.07 14.57 -2.55
C LEU A 273 -21.65 14.32 -1.10
N SER A 274 -21.20 13.11 -0.79
CA SER A 274 -20.76 12.73 0.56
C SER A 274 -19.30 13.03 0.85
N PHE A 275 -18.58 13.72 -0.05
CA PHE A 275 -17.19 14.05 0.14
C PHE A 275 -16.96 14.98 1.33
N ASP A 276 -16.11 14.54 2.27
CA ASP A 276 -15.74 15.30 3.47
C ASP A 276 -14.60 16.28 3.14
N GLU A 277 -14.95 17.42 2.53
CA GLU A 277 -13.99 18.46 2.17
C GLU A 277 -13.24 19.06 3.39
N PRO A 278 -13.85 19.27 4.56
CA PRO A 278 -13.15 19.65 5.77
C PRO A 278 -12.05 18.67 6.18
N LEU A 279 -12.33 17.37 6.16
CA LEU A 279 -11.34 16.35 6.45
C LEU A 279 -10.19 16.35 5.42
N ALA A 280 -10.51 16.42 4.14
CA ALA A 280 -9.49 16.47 3.08
C ALA A 280 -8.55 17.67 3.25
N ARG A 281 -9.07 18.86 3.55
CA ARG A 281 -8.26 20.05 3.88
C ARG A 281 -7.41 19.87 5.14
N GLN A 282 -7.94 19.17 6.15
CA GLN A 282 -7.17 18.86 7.35
C GLN A 282 -6.00 17.93 7.03
N VAL A 283 -6.21 16.89 6.23
CA VAL A 283 -5.14 15.96 5.80
C VAL A 283 -4.07 16.72 5.01
N GLU A 284 -4.47 17.56 4.06
CA GLU A 284 -3.55 18.39 3.27
C GLU A 284 -2.70 19.31 4.16
N ALA A 285 -3.32 20.01 5.11
CA ALA A 285 -2.63 20.87 6.06
C ALA A 285 -1.61 20.09 6.92
N VAL A 286 -1.95 18.88 7.35
CA VAL A 286 -1.04 18.01 8.09
C VAL A 286 0.11 17.52 7.20
N PHE A 287 -0.15 17.19 5.93
CA PHE A 287 0.90 16.84 4.98
C PHE A 287 1.88 17.99 4.75
N ASP A 288 1.38 19.22 4.66
CA ASP A 288 2.24 20.40 4.52
C ASP A 288 3.12 20.61 5.76
N GLN A 289 2.56 20.43 6.95
CA GLN A 289 3.34 20.47 8.19
C GLN A 289 4.41 19.37 8.24
N ALA A 290 4.05 18.14 7.82
CA ALA A 290 4.99 17.03 7.74
C ALA A 290 6.12 17.29 6.74
N ARG A 291 5.81 17.87 5.55
CA ARG A 291 6.81 18.28 4.55
C ARG A 291 7.75 19.36 5.10
N ALA A 292 7.20 20.37 5.77
CA ALA A 292 7.99 21.44 6.38
C ALA A 292 8.92 20.88 7.49
N CYS A 293 8.43 19.94 8.30
CA CYS A 293 9.20 19.25 9.31
C CYS A 293 10.34 18.44 8.67
N ALA A 294 10.04 17.59 7.69
CA ALA A 294 11.02 16.78 6.98
C ALA A 294 12.12 17.63 6.33
N ALA A 295 11.74 18.74 5.66
CA ALA A 295 12.68 19.66 5.07
C ALA A 295 13.63 20.31 6.11
N ARG A 296 13.10 20.67 7.29
CA ARG A 296 13.89 21.22 8.40
C ARG A 296 15.00 20.29 8.87
N TYR A 297 14.73 18.99 8.89
CA TYR A 297 15.65 17.96 9.37
C TYR A 297 16.39 17.22 8.25
N HIS A 298 16.21 17.62 6.98
CA HIS A 298 16.79 16.95 5.80
C HIS A 298 16.40 15.46 5.70
N LEU A 299 15.19 15.12 6.12
CA LEU A 299 14.65 13.77 6.07
C LEU A 299 13.94 13.55 4.73
N ASP A 300 14.28 12.48 4.02
CA ASP A 300 13.57 12.09 2.78
C ASP A 300 12.15 11.58 3.13
N LEU A 301 11.13 12.37 2.81
CA LEU A 301 9.73 12.07 3.15
C LEU A 301 8.93 11.68 1.90
N LYS A 302 8.41 10.45 1.90
CA LYS A 302 7.43 9.99 0.92
C LYS A 302 6.03 10.03 1.52
N LEU A 303 5.15 10.85 0.95
CA LEU A 303 3.74 10.92 1.31
C LEU A 303 2.88 10.22 0.26
N PRO A 304 1.78 9.56 0.65
CA PRO A 304 0.83 9.00 -0.29
C PRO A 304 0.03 10.10 -0.99
N ALA A 305 -0.61 9.77 -2.10
CA ALA A 305 -1.58 10.66 -2.71
C ALA A 305 -2.75 10.88 -1.74
N LEU A 306 -3.29 12.11 -1.73
CA LEU A 306 -4.49 12.44 -0.96
C LEU A 306 -5.75 11.91 -1.66
N HIS A 307 -5.75 12.00 -2.99
CA HIS A 307 -6.81 11.48 -3.85
C HIS A 307 -6.24 10.48 -4.85
N PRO A 308 -7.02 9.48 -5.26
CA PRO A 308 -6.59 8.49 -6.25
C PRO A 308 -6.13 9.16 -7.55
N ARG A 309 -5.01 8.72 -8.08
CA ARG A 309 -4.57 9.13 -9.42
C ARG A 309 -5.56 8.59 -10.46
N PHE A 310 -5.85 9.38 -11.49
CA PHE A 310 -6.65 8.92 -12.62
C PHE A 310 -5.84 7.97 -13.50
N GLU A 311 -4.66 8.41 -13.92
CA GLU A 311 -3.69 7.56 -14.60
C GLU A 311 -3.05 6.62 -13.59
N ARG A 312 -3.32 5.33 -13.75
CA ARG A 312 -2.89 4.29 -12.83
C ARG A 312 -1.75 3.49 -13.44
N GLU A 313 -0.71 3.32 -12.66
CA GLU A 313 0.47 2.58 -13.04
C GLU A 313 0.85 1.61 -11.92
N CYS A 314 1.22 0.38 -12.31
CA CYS A 314 1.67 -0.61 -11.36
C CYS A 314 3.20 -0.55 -11.20
N GLU A 315 3.68 0.13 -10.17
CA GLU A 315 5.11 0.23 -9.88
C GLU A 315 5.77 -1.14 -9.69
N PHE A 316 5.05 -2.15 -9.17
CA PHE A 316 5.59 -3.50 -9.02
C PHE A 316 5.92 -4.13 -10.38
N VAL A 317 5.00 -4.03 -11.34
CA VAL A 317 5.22 -4.59 -12.68
C VAL A 317 6.25 -3.77 -13.46
N GLN A 318 6.18 -2.45 -13.42
CA GLN A 318 7.15 -1.57 -14.08
C GLN A 318 8.58 -1.79 -13.57
N ASN A 319 8.72 -1.97 -12.26
CA ASN A 319 10.02 -2.25 -11.61
C ASN A 319 10.41 -3.73 -11.69
N ARG A 320 9.71 -4.57 -12.46
CA ARG A 320 9.98 -6.00 -12.61
C ARG A 320 10.09 -6.71 -11.26
N SER A 321 9.15 -6.42 -10.37
CA SER A 321 9.13 -6.99 -9.02
C SER A 321 8.66 -8.44 -9.03
N ILE A 322 9.20 -9.21 -8.09
CA ILE A 322 8.77 -10.58 -7.77
C ILE A 322 8.68 -10.73 -6.26
N PHE A 323 7.76 -11.54 -5.80
CA PHE A 323 7.46 -11.71 -4.39
C PHE A 323 7.57 -13.19 -4.00
N LEU A 324 8.41 -13.51 -3.03
CA LEU A 324 8.55 -14.83 -2.42
C LEU A 324 7.80 -14.87 -1.09
N ALA A 325 6.72 -15.65 -1.02
CA ALA A 325 6.02 -15.92 0.22
C ALA A 325 6.75 -16.98 1.07
N TRP A 326 6.48 -17.01 2.36
CA TRP A 326 7.12 -17.91 3.32
C TRP A 326 7.06 -19.39 2.94
N ASP A 327 6.01 -19.80 2.24
CA ASP A 327 5.80 -21.19 1.83
C ASP A 327 6.41 -21.55 0.46
N GLY A 328 7.14 -20.60 -0.15
CA GLY A 328 7.81 -20.75 -1.44
C GLY A 328 6.97 -20.37 -2.64
N ARG A 329 5.74 -19.92 -2.47
CA ARG A 329 4.90 -19.43 -3.56
C ARG A 329 5.40 -18.10 -4.10
N ILE A 330 5.24 -17.91 -5.41
CA ILE A 330 5.71 -16.72 -6.13
C ILE A 330 4.50 -15.90 -6.57
N TYR A 331 4.52 -14.62 -6.19
CA TYR A 331 3.49 -13.63 -6.47
C TYR A 331 4.08 -12.36 -7.12
N PRO A 332 3.23 -11.47 -7.68
CA PRO A 332 3.74 -10.27 -8.38
C PRO A 332 3.86 -9.04 -7.47
N CYS A 333 3.12 -8.95 -6.37
CA CYS A 333 3.01 -7.72 -5.57
C CYS A 333 2.36 -7.97 -4.19
N TYR A 334 2.37 -6.94 -3.33
CA TYR A 334 1.71 -6.95 -2.03
C TYR A 334 0.18 -7.07 -2.09
N MET A 335 -0.47 -6.63 -3.15
CA MET A 335 -1.93 -6.75 -3.27
C MET A 335 -2.36 -8.21 -3.46
N LEU A 336 -1.60 -9.01 -4.20
CA LEU A 336 -2.01 -10.34 -4.66
C LEU A 336 -1.33 -11.51 -3.93
N TRP A 337 -0.53 -11.26 -2.89
CA TRP A 337 0.32 -12.29 -2.27
C TRP A 337 -0.37 -13.21 -1.26
N HIS A 338 -1.50 -12.80 -0.71
CA HIS A 338 -2.33 -13.60 0.19
C HIS A 338 -3.80 -13.50 -0.23
N GLN A 339 -4.61 -14.44 0.26
CA GLN A 339 -6.06 -14.36 0.14
C GLN A 339 -6.61 -13.65 1.36
N TYR A 340 -7.40 -12.60 1.14
CA TYR A 340 -8.01 -11.81 2.20
C TYR A 340 -9.19 -10.98 1.66
N LYS A 341 -9.94 -10.40 2.57
CA LYS A 341 -10.91 -9.35 2.28
C LYS A 341 -10.36 -8.01 2.73
N CYS A 342 -10.63 -6.98 1.96
CA CYS A 342 -10.34 -5.59 2.33
C CYS A 342 -11.52 -4.70 1.95
N TYR A 343 -11.47 -3.46 2.41
CA TYR A 343 -12.51 -2.48 2.13
C TYR A 343 -11.89 -1.30 1.40
N PHE A 344 -12.50 -0.91 0.29
CA PHE A 344 -12.10 0.28 -0.43
C PHE A 344 -13.30 1.20 -0.63
N ASP A 345 -13.22 2.39 -0.04
CA ASP A 345 -14.27 3.42 -0.12
C ASP A 345 -15.66 2.86 0.24
N GLY A 346 -15.75 2.17 1.37
CA GLY A 346 -16.97 1.58 1.93
C GLY A 346 -17.45 0.29 1.27
N ARG A 347 -16.69 -0.28 0.33
CA ARG A 347 -17.04 -1.52 -0.37
C ARG A 347 -16.08 -2.65 0.00
N GLU A 348 -16.65 -3.82 0.34
CA GLU A 348 -15.87 -5.05 0.50
C GLU A 348 -15.27 -5.46 -0.84
N LYS A 349 -14.03 -5.86 -0.81
CA LYS A 349 -13.27 -6.37 -1.95
C LYS A 349 -12.56 -7.65 -1.54
N PRO A 350 -12.99 -8.80 -2.06
CA PRO A 350 -12.22 -10.03 -1.93
C PRO A 350 -10.96 -9.92 -2.80
N VAL A 351 -9.84 -10.38 -2.26
CA VAL A 351 -8.57 -10.47 -2.97
C VAL A 351 -8.11 -11.92 -2.88
N ALA A 352 -8.05 -12.56 -4.01
CA ALA A 352 -7.51 -13.90 -4.17
C ALA A 352 -6.77 -13.94 -5.51
N HIS A 353 -5.61 -14.54 -5.51
CA HIS A 353 -4.85 -14.81 -6.73
C HIS A 353 -4.03 -16.08 -6.55
N GLU A 354 -4.07 -16.94 -7.53
CA GLU A 354 -3.23 -18.12 -7.54
C GLU A 354 -1.75 -17.70 -7.77
N PRO A 355 -0.81 -18.39 -7.12
CA PRO A 355 0.61 -18.11 -7.34
C PRO A 355 1.02 -18.44 -8.78
N PHE A 356 1.96 -17.70 -9.33
CA PHE A 356 2.52 -17.99 -10.66
C PHE A 356 3.41 -19.24 -10.69
N GLY A 357 3.78 -19.73 -9.53
CA GLY A 357 4.55 -20.94 -9.32
C GLY A 357 5.02 -21.07 -7.89
N ARG A 358 5.82 -22.08 -7.62
CA ARG A 358 6.34 -22.36 -6.28
C ARG A 358 7.74 -22.94 -6.35
N VAL A 359 8.65 -22.44 -5.54
CA VAL A 359 9.94 -23.09 -5.27
C VAL A 359 9.76 -24.04 -4.06
N PRO A 360 10.27 -25.29 -4.07
CA PRO A 360 11.24 -25.86 -5.03
C PRO A 360 10.62 -26.55 -6.26
N ASP A 361 9.33 -26.53 -6.44
CA ASP A 361 8.64 -27.33 -7.47
C ASP A 361 9.07 -26.92 -8.90
N GLN A 362 9.44 -25.63 -9.07
CA GLN A 362 9.86 -25.05 -10.34
C GLN A 362 11.08 -24.14 -10.13
N ASN A 363 11.94 -24.00 -11.17
CA ASN A 363 13.00 -22.98 -11.17
C ASN A 363 12.41 -21.58 -11.26
N ILE A 364 13.01 -20.61 -10.58
CA ILE A 364 12.50 -19.22 -10.53
C ILE A 364 12.46 -18.55 -11.90
N LEU A 365 13.40 -18.84 -12.79
CA LEU A 365 13.41 -18.29 -14.14
C LEU A 365 12.31 -18.93 -15.01
N ASP A 366 12.01 -20.20 -14.82
CA ASP A 366 10.89 -20.86 -15.52
C ASP A 366 9.55 -20.24 -15.09
N ILE A 367 9.38 -19.93 -13.79
CA ILE A 367 8.20 -19.22 -13.29
C ILE A 367 8.12 -17.82 -13.89
N TRP A 368 9.23 -17.06 -13.89
CA TRP A 368 9.27 -15.69 -14.43
C TRP A 368 8.95 -15.61 -15.92
N GLU A 369 9.46 -16.59 -16.69
CA GLU A 369 9.28 -16.68 -18.13
C GLU A 369 8.00 -17.42 -18.55
N ALA A 370 7.24 -17.99 -17.59
CA ALA A 370 5.97 -18.67 -17.87
C ALA A 370 5.01 -17.76 -18.65
N PRO A 371 4.30 -18.28 -19.66
CA PRO A 371 3.33 -17.49 -20.44
C PRO A 371 2.32 -16.76 -19.56
N THR A 372 1.74 -17.43 -18.58
CA THR A 372 0.75 -16.86 -17.64
C THR A 372 1.30 -15.64 -16.88
N TYR A 373 2.58 -15.68 -16.45
CA TYR A 373 3.17 -14.54 -15.75
C TYR A 373 3.58 -13.41 -16.71
N LYS A 374 3.97 -13.73 -17.94
CA LYS A 374 4.21 -12.73 -18.99
C LYS A 374 2.95 -12.00 -19.39
N ASP A 375 1.88 -12.75 -19.62
CA ASP A 375 0.57 -12.20 -20.00
C ASP A 375 0.05 -11.28 -18.88
N PHE A 376 0.11 -11.71 -17.63
CA PHE A 376 -0.21 -10.86 -16.48
C PHE A 376 0.58 -9.53 -16.48
N ARG A 377 1.92 -9.59 -16.66
CA ARG A 377 2.74 -8.37 -16.68
C ARG A 377 2.35 -7.45 -17.85
N GLN A 378 2.02 -8.01 -19.00
CA GLN A 378 1.59 -7.25 -20.17
C GLN A 378 0.22 -6.59 -19.93
N GLU A 379 -0.75 -7.32 -19.40
CA GLU A 379 -2.08 -6.83 -19.05
C GLU A 379 -2.01 -5.68 -18.04
N VAL A 380 -1.24 -5.87 -16.97
CA VAL A 380 -1.05 -4.84 -15.94
C VAL A 380 -0.27 -3.64 -16.45
N THR A 381 0.66 -3.82 -17.40
CA THR A 381 1.39 -2.71 -18.04
C THR A 381 0.46 -1.86 -18.88
N ASN A 382 -0.46 -2.46 -19.62
CA ASN A 382 -1.48 -1.75 -20.40
C ASN A 382 -2.51 -1.07 -19.50
N TYR A 383 -2.72 -1.60 -18.32
CA TYR A 383 -3.67 -1.18 -17.28
C TYR A 383 -5.10 -0.93 -17.80
N ASP A 384 -5.60 -1.82 -18.64
CA ASP A 384 -6.97 -1.76 -19.15
C ASP A 384 -7.95 -2.40 -18.15
N PHE A 385 -8.09 -1.79 -16.98
CA PHE A 385 -8.97 -2.21 -15.90
C PHE A 385 -10.08 -1.19 -15.65
N PRO A 386 -11.30 -1.63 -15.28
CA PRO A 386 -12.41 -0.73 -15.00
C PRO A 386 -12.15 0.10 -13.73
N TYR A 387 -12.77 1.29 -13.67
CA TYR A 387 -12.83 2.12 -12.46
C TYR A 387 -13.94 1.63 -11.53
N CYS A 388 -13.76 0.48 -10.88
CA CYS A 388 -14.77 -0.12 -10.02
C CYS A 388 -15.16 0.78 -8.83
N SER A 389 -14.22 1.49 -8.24
CA SER A 389 -14.46 2.40 -7.10
C SER A 389 -15.38 3.57 -7.44
N ASN A 390 -15.42 4.02 -8.69
CA ASN A 390 -16.30 5.08 -9.18
C ASN A 390 -17.43 4.57 -10.08
N CYS A 391 -17.65 3.26 -10.12
CA CYS A 391 -18.70 2.67 -10.93
C CYS A 391 -20.09 2.94 -10.33
N SER A 392 -21.01 3.47 -11.13
CA SER A 392 -22.41 3.74 -10.73
C SER A 392 -23.30 2.49 -10.80
N MET A 393 -22.80 1.38 -11.31
CA MET A 393 -23.54 0.12 -11.50
C MET A 393 -23.52 -0.78 -10.26
N GLY A 394 -23.03 -0.30 -9.12
CA GLY A 394 -22.98 -1.09 -7.90
C GLY A 394 -24.33 -1.33 -7.22
N PRO A 395 -24.48 -2.42 -6.45
CA PRO A 395 -23.49 -3.47 -6.24
C PRO A 395 -23.19 -4.28 -7.49
N CYS A 396 -21.92 -4.62 -7.73
CA CYS A 396 -21.48 -5.37 -8.92
C CYS A 396 -21.08 -6.80 -8.50
N ASP A 397 -21.87 -7.78 -8.89
CA ASP A 397 -21.65 -9.18 -8.52
C ASP A 397 -20.33 -9.74 -9.05
N LEU A 398 -19.80 -9.18 -10.16
CA LEU A 398 -18.54 -9.62 -10.73
C LEU A 398 -17.33 -9.40 -9.80
N ILE A 399 -17.37 -8.38 -8.95
CA ILE A 399 -16.22 -8.01 -8.10
C ILE A 399 -16.47 -8.14 -6.60
N THR A 400 -17.71 -8.49 -6.19
CA THR A 400 -18.09 -8.66 -4.78
C THR A 400 -18.30 -10.11 -4.37
N ASN A 401 -18.33 -11.05 -5.33
CA ASN A 401 -18.42 -12.48 -5.04
C ASN A 401 -17.17 -12.98 -4.30
N GLU A 402 -17.32 -13.99 -3.44
CA GLU A 402 -16.23 -14.58 -2.66
C GLU A 402 -15.07 -15.12 -3.51
N GLY A 403 -15.37 -15.56 -4.75
CA GLY A 403 -14.38 -15.94 -5.74
C GLY A 403 -14.35 -14.91 -6.87
N PHE A 404 -13.32 -14.07 -6.93
CA PHE A 404 -13.12 -13.17 -8.07
C PHE A 404 -12.71 -14.00 -9.29
N GLU A 405 -13.54 -14.07 -10.31
CA GLU A 405 -13.24 -14.75 -11.58
C GLU A 405 -12.71 -13.76 -12.63
N PHE A 406 -13.45 -12.69 -12.88
CA PHE A 406 -13.09 -11.62 -13.80
C PHE A 406 -13.90 -10.35 -13.51
N ASP A 407 -13.41 -9.23 -13.98
CA ASP A 407 -14.15 -7.95 -13.97
C ASP A 407 -15.00 -7.75 -15.23
N CYS A 408 -15.67 -6.61 -15.35
CA CYS A 408 -16.52 -6.30 -16.52
C CYS A 408 -15.74 -6.07 -17.83
N PHE A 409 -14.42 -6.01 -17.78
CA PHE A 409 -13.52 -5.98 -18.94
C PHE A 409 -12.92 -7.36 -19.23
N ALA A 410 -13.42 -8.41 -18.57
CA ALA A 410 -12.94 -9.79 -18.65
C ALA A 410 -11.48 -9.98 -18.17
N MET A 411 -10.99 -9.09 -17.29
CA MET A 411 -9.67 -9.23 -16.68
C MET A 411 -9.76 -10.14 -15.47
N ALA A 412 -8.89 -11.16 -15.41
CA ALA A 412 -8.93 -12.20 -14.36
C ALA A 412 -8.17 -11.81 -13.07
N VAL A 413 -7.65 -10.57 -12.97
CA VAL A 413 -6.96 -10.08 -11.78
C VAL A 413 -7.66 -8.86 -11.19
N PRO A 414 -7.80 -8.76 -9.84
CA PRO A 414 -8.56 -7.70 -9.20
C PRO A 414 -7.78 -6.37 -9.09
N CYS A 415 -7.10 -5.96 -10.18
CA CYS A 415 -6.27 -4.75 -10.21
C CYS A 415 -7.05 -3.44 -10.41
N GLY A 416 -8.33 -3.49 -10.81
CA GLY A 416 -9.13 -2.32 -11.12
C GLY A 416 -9.23 -1.27 -9.99
N ASP A 417 -9.18 -1.71 -8.74
CA ASP A 417 -9.18 -0.86 -7.54
C ASP A 417 -7.93 -1.10 -6.69
N CYS A 418 -6.77 -1.23 -7.31
CA CYS A 418 -5.52 -1.40 -6.57
C CYS A 418 -5.08 -0.06 -5.96
N PRO A 419 -5.02 0.08 -4.62
CA PRO A 419 -4.66 1.34 -3.98
C PRO A 419 -3.19 1.74 -4.19
N TRP A 420 -2.28 0.79 -4.46
CA TRP A 420 -0.90 1.09 -4.88
C TRP A 420 -0.87 1.79 -6.24
N CYS A 421 -1.60 1.25 -7.23
CA CYS A 421 -1.69 1.86 -8.57
C CYS A 421 -2.34 3.25 -8.54
N MET A 422 -3.18 3.51 -7.54
CA MET A 422 -3.79 4.82 -7.30
C MET A 422 -2.87 5.81 -6.56
N GLY A 423 -1.70 5.37 -6.09
CA GLY A 423 -0.77 6.19 -5.31
C GLY A 423 -1.17 6.39 -3.85
N LEU A 424 -2.17 5.66 -3.34
CA LEU A 424 -2.65 5.75 -1.96
C LEU A 424 -1.77 4.96 -0.98
N MET A 425 -1.16 3.88 -1.44
CA MET A 425 -0.28 3.03 -0.63
C MET A 425 1.17 3.22 -1.03
N GLN A 426 2.04 3.18 -0.02
CA GLN A 426 3.49 3.26 -0.17
C GLN A 426 4.12 2.11 0.60
N CYS A 427 5.31 1.68 0.19
CA CYS A 427 6.10 0.68 0.91
C CYS A 427 7.60 0.92 0.68
N LEU A 428 8.43 0.24 1.43
CA LEU A 428 9.87 0.22 1.20
C LEU A 428 10.17 -0.48 -0.14
N GLN A 429 10.63 0.28 -1.12
CA GLN A 429 10.95 -0.23 -2.47
C GLN A 429 12.00 0.63 -3.20
#